data_19f87db8adb05d52351bfbcb85a27a38
#
_entry.id   19f87db8adb05d52351bfbcb85a27a38
#
_cell.length_a   1.000
_cell.length_b   1.000
_cell.length_c   1.000
_cell.angle_alpha   90.00
_cell.angle_beta   90.00
_cell.angle_gamma   90.00
#
_symmetry.space_group_name_H-M   'P 1'
#
loop_
_entity.id
_entity.type
_entity.pdbx_description
1 polymer ?
#
loop_
_entity_poly.entity_id
_entity_poly.type
_entity_poly.pdbx_seq_one_letter_code
_entity_poly.pdbx_strand_id
1 'polypeptide(L)'
;MKNLLLATVSIVALDAVAPAFGADLAAQPVQPLYTIAPQPVAAAIYDWSGYYLGMNGGLGSSSNCWDFNGGTSEGCHDATGVTIGGQIGYRWQIGQIVLGVEGQGNWADLTGSNVSVAFSDANQTKIDAFGLVTGQIGYAFDNVLLYAKGGAAVTSNTYQISSTFTGAQLGNSEHVRWGGALGAGIEYGFAPNWSVGFEYDHLFMQPATVTFAAPAVGTDRIRQDFNLLTARLNYKFGGPILLKY
;
A
#
# COMPACT_ATOMS: atom_id res chain seq x y z
N MET A 1 8.23 -12.44 -36.51
CA MET A 1 7.89 -13.79 -37.00
C MET A 1 7.40 -14.54 -35.78
N LYS A 2 6.11 -14.48 -35.55
CA LYS A 2 5.08 -15.50 -35.78
C LYS A 2 5.38 -16.84 -35.10
N ASN A 3 4.66 -17.15 -34.02
CA ASN A 3 3.83 -18.35 -34.01
C ASN A 3 2.89 -18.31 -32.80
N LEU A 4 1.63 -18.10 -33.14
CA LEU A 4 0.46 -18.25 -32.28
C LEU A 4 0.08 -19.75 -32.36
N LEU A 5 0.06 -20.47 -31.25
CA LEU A 5 -0.48 -21.81 -31.15
C LEU A 5 -1.85 -21.77 -30.47
N LEU A 6 -2.89 -21.86 -31.29
CA LEU A 6 -4.27 -22.14 -30.88
C LEU A 6 -4.40 -23.65 -30.60
N ALA A 7 -4.71 -24.03 -29.38
CA ALA A 7 -5.14 -25.38 -29.01
C ALA A 7 -6.67 -25.45 -29.04
N THR A 8 -7.21 -26.10 -30.07
CA THR A 8 -8.63 -26.44 -30.17
C THR A 8 -8.87 -27.75 -29.43
N VAL A 9 -9.72 -27.74 -28.42
CA VAL A 9 -10.23 -28.92 -27.73
C VAL A 9 -11.48 -29.39 -28.45
N SER A 10 -11.41 -30.55 -29.11
CA SER A 10 -12.55 -31.23 -29.76
C SER A 10 -13.23 -32.13 -28.72
N ILE A 11 -14.50 -31.87 -28.45
CA ILE A 11 -15.39 -32.73 -27.65
C ILE A 11 -16.02 -33.72 -28.61
N VAL A 12 -15.69 -35.01 -28.44
CA VAL A 12 -16.35 -36.13 -29.14
C VAL A 12 -17.52 -36.60 -28.27
N ALA A 13 -18.75 -36.38 -28.73
CA ALA A 13 -19.95 -36.98 -28.15
C ALA A 13 -20.14 -38.36 -28.72
N LEU A 14 -20.12 -39.39 -27.88
CA LEU A 14 -20.54 -40.73 -28.23
C LEU A 14 -22.03 -40.90 -27.92
N ASP A 15 -22.85 -40.98 -28.95
CA ASP A 15 -24.24 -41.42 -28.85
C ASP A 15 -24.29 -42.96 -28.70
N ALA A 16 -24.68 -43.42 -27.51
CA ALA A 16 -25.01 -44.80 -27.28
C ALA A 16 -26.52 -45.03 -27.43
N VAL A 17 -26.94 -45.61 -28.53
CA VAL A 17 -28.34 -46.01 -28.75
C VAL A 17 -28.55 -47.37 -28.07
N ALA A 18 -29.36 -47.41 -27.00
CA ALA A 18 -29.83 -48.61 -26.34
C ALA A 18 -31.30 -48.92 -26.74
N PRO A 19 -31.66 -50.16 -27.09
CA PRO A 19 -33.04 -50.51 -27.41
C PRO A 19 -33.91 -50.55 -26.15
N ALA A 20 -35.07 -49.93 -26.21
CA ALA A 20 -36.06 -49.97 -25.16
C ALA A 20 -36.83 -51.29 -25.15
N PHE A 21 -36.70 -52.07 -24.09
CA PHE A 21 -37.64 -53.16 -23.75
C PHE A 21 -38.68 -52.59 -22.79
N GLY A 22 -39.92 -52.52 -23.25
CA GLY A 22 -41.05 -52.15 -22.42
C GLY A 22 -41.36 -53.25 -21.39
N ALA A 23 -41.27 -52.91 -20.11
CA ALA A 23 -41.89 -53.68 -19.05
C ALA A 23 -42.87 -52.74 -18.33
N ASP A 24 -44.12 -53.09 -18.45
CA ASP A 24 -45.26 -52.42 -17.79
C ASP A 24 -45.17 -52.70 -16.30
N LEU A 25 -44.50 -51.84 -15.55
CA LEU A 25 -44.44 -51.84 -14.11
C LEU A 25 -45.37 -50.75 -13.62
N ALA A 26 -46.38 -51.14 -12.82
CA ALA A 26 -47.32 -50.22 -12.16
C ALA A 26 -46.58 -49.05 -11.52
N ALA A 27 -46.95 -47.83 -11.90
CA ALA A 27 -46.37 -46.61 -11.38
C ALA A 27 -46.52 -46.56 -9.88
N GLN A 28 -45.45 -46.73 -9.12
CA GLN A 28 -45.39 -46.40 -7.73
C GLN A 28 -45.61 -44.88 -7.59
N PRO A 29 -46.45 -44.41 -6.58
CA PRO A 29 -46.62 -42.99 -6.35
C PRO A 29 -45.23 -42.38 -6.03
N VAL A 30 -44.76 -41.51 -6.93
CA VAL A 30 -43.55 -40.76 -6.72
C VAL A 30 -43.75 -39.87 -5.49
N GLN A 31 -43.08 -40.20 -4.38
CA GLN A 31 -43.02 -39.32 -3.25
C GLN A 31 -42.35 -38.01 -3.70
N PRO A 32 -42.90 -36.83 -3.41
CA PRO A 32 -42.28 -35.58 -3.77
C PRO A 32 -40.88 -35.54 -3.11
N LEU A 33 -39.84 -35.52 -3.93
CA LEU A 33 -38.51 -35.18 -3.42
C LEU A 33 -38.59 -33.76 -2.87
N TYR A 34 -38.62 -33.67 -1.56
CA TYR A 34 -38.42 -32.40 -0.88
C TYR A 34 -36.95 -32.01 -1.14
N THR A 35 -36.74 -31.21 -2.16
CA THR A 35 -35.49 -30.51 -2.34
C THR A 35 -35.43 -29.50 -1.19
N ILE A 36 -34.67 -29.84 -0.15
CA ILE A 36 -34.34 -28.87 0.90
C ILE A 36 -33.63 -27.73 0.16
N ALA A 37 -34.32 -26.59 0.04
CA ALA A 37 -33.68 -25.39 -0.53
C ALA A 37 -32.38 -25.15 0.23
N PRO A 38 -31.25 -24.93 -0.46
CA PRO A 38 -29.98 -24.65 0.20
C PRO A 38 -30.23 -23.49 1.15
N GLN A 39 -29.97 -23.69 2.44
CA GLN A 39 -30.08 -22.63 3.43
C GLN A 39 -29.17 -21.49 2.95
N PRO A 40 -29.62 -20.23 2.96
CA PRO A 40 -28.78 -19.11 2.63
C PRO A 40 -27.60 -19.16 3.59
N VAL A 41 -26.41 -19.39 3.06
CA VAL A 41 -25.16 -19.28 3.82
C VAL A 41 -25.08 -17.82 4.23
N ALA A 42 -25.31 -17.53 5.52
CA ALA A 42 -25.11 -16.19 6.05
C ALA A 42 -23.67 -15.79 5.69
N ALA A 43 -23.54 -14.70 4.95
CA ALA A 43 -22.22 -14.18 4.61
C ALA A 43 -21.47 -13.94 5.92
N ALA A 44 -20.37 -14.65 6.12
CA ALA A 44 -19.58 -14.51 7.34
C ALA A 44 -19.05 -13.07 7.38
N ILE A 45 -19.47 -12.30 8.39
CA ILE A 45 -18.96 -10.97 8.64
C ILE A 45 -17.45 -11.10 8.91
N TYR A 46 -16.66 -10.26 8.26
CA TYR A 46 -15.20 -10.27 8.42
C TYR A 46 -14.82 -9.77 9.83
N ASP A 47 -14.12 -10.60 10.59
CA ASP A 47 -13.53 -10.21 11.87
C ASP A 47 -12.18 -9.56 11.63
N TRP A 48 -12.02 -8.30 12.03
CA TRP A 48 -10.81 -7.52 11.85
C TRP A 48 -9.77 -7.75 12.95
N SER A 49 -10.11 -8.50 14.02
CA SER A 49 -9.18 -8.76 15.13
C SER A 49 -8.06 -9.72 14.75
N GLY A 50 -6.85 -9.46 15.24
CA GLY A 50 -5.72 -10.36 15.12
C GLY A 50 -4.48 -9.73 14.52
N TYR A 51 -3.41 -10.52 14.47
CA TYR A 51 -2.19 -10.16 13.76
C TYR A 51 -2.40 -10.21 12.25
N TYR A 52 -1.81 -9.28 11.55
CA TYR A 52 -1.76 -9.32 10.09
C TYR A 52 -0.38 -8.98 9.56
N LEU A 53 -0.08 -9.54 8.41
CA LEU A 53 1.09 -9.24 7.60
C LEU A 53 0.61 -8.90 6.20
N GLY A 54 1.18 -7.88 5.59
CA GLY A 54 0.77 -7.48 4.25
C GLY A 54 1.91 -6.92 3.41
N MET A 55 1.58 -6.72 2.16
CA MET A 55 2.38 -5.98 1.19
C MET A 55 1.62 -4.76 0.73
N ASN A 56 2.35 -3.74 0.34
CA ASN A 56 1.79 -2.53 -0.24
C ASN A 56 2.66 -2.03 -1.39
N GLY A 57 2.03 -1.25 -2.25
CA GLY A 57 2.73 -0.57 -3.33
C GLY A 57 1.90 0.61 -3.82
N GLY A 58 2.57 1.64 -4.30
CA GLY A 58 1.85 2.84 -4.70
C GLY A 58 2.73 3.95 -5.24
N LEU A 59 2.20 5.16 -5.17
CA LEU A 59 2.82 6.37 -5.65
C LEU A 59 3.12 7.30 -4.49
N GLY A 60 4.23 8.01 -4.57
CA GLY A 60 4.63 9.05 -3.64
C GLY A 60 4.93 10.37 -4.35
N SER A 61 4.66 11.46 -3.64
CA SER A 61 5.04 12.80 -4.05
C SER A 61 5.53 13.57 -2.83
N SER A 62 6.71 14.15 -2.93
CA SER A 62 7.32 14.96 -1.87
C SER A 62 7.64 16.34 -2.39
N SER A 63 7.18 17.37 -1.70
CA SER A 63 7.54 18.76 -2.00
C SER A 63 8.75 19.17 -1.16
N ASN A 64 9.81 19.60 -1.82
CA ASN A 64 11.10 19.91 -1.20
C ASN A 64 11.48 21.36 -1.50
N CYS A 65 11.65 22.19 -0.46
CA CYS A 65 12.10 23.56 -0.57
C CYS A 65 13.46 23.74 0.11
N TRP A 66 14.41 24.31 -0.63
CA TRP A 66 15.78 24.51 -0.22
C TRP A 66 16.07 25.99 0.06
N ASP A 67 16.70 26.28 1.21
CA ASP A 67 17.10 27.61 1.64
C ASP A 67 18.58 27.58 2.06
N PHE A 68 19.46 28.26 1.30
CA PHE A 68 20.88 28.36 1.58
C PHE A 68 21.15 29.22 2.83
N ASN A 69 21.94 28.70 3.76
CA ASN A 69 22.26 29.31 5.06
C ASN A 69 21.02 29.80 5.83
N GLY A 70 19.85 29.19 5.57
CA GLY A 70 18.57 29.53 6.22
C GLY A 70 17.94 30.86 5.81
N GLY A 71 18.43 31.51 4.73
CA GLY A 71 17.94 32.83 4.32
C GLY A 71 17.74 33.04 2.82
N THR A 72 18.59 32.46 1.98
CA THR A 72 18.46 32.62 0.53
C THR A 72 17.74 31.41 -0.06
N SER A 73 16.54 31.64 -0.64
CA SER A 73 15.79 30.55 -1.28
C SER A 73 16.47 30.10 -2.57
N GLU A 74 16.67 28.80 -2.71
CA GLU A 74 17.16 28.12 -3.92
C GLU A 74 16.05 27.55 -4.79
N GLY A 75 14.82 27.63 -4.28
CA GLY A 75 13.61 27.15 -4.96
C GLY A 75 13.03 25.89 -4.34
N CYS A 76 11.92 25.45 -4.94
CA CYS A 76 11.20 24.26 -4.54
C CYS A 76 11.04 23.33 -5.75
N HIS A 77 11.01 22.02 -5.48
CA HIS A 77 10.71 21.01 -6.49
C HIS A 77 9.96 19.83 -5.87
N ASP A 78 9.20 19.14 -6.71
CA ASP A 78 8.53 17.92 -6.31
C ASP A 78 9.36 16.71 -6.72
N ALA A 79 9.58 15.78 -5.78
CA ALA A 79 10.12 14.46 -6.05
C ALA A 79 8.96 13.47 -6.11
N THR A 80 8.80 12.80 -7.24
CA THR A 80 7.71 11.85 -7.46
C THR A 80 8.25 10.48 -7.85
N GLY A 81 7.49 9.43 -7.58
CA GLY A 81 7.90 8.09 -7.96
C GLY A 81 7.01 7.01 -7.36
N VAL A 82 7.54 5.79 -7.41
CA VAL A 82 6.85 4.58 -6.94
C VAL A 82 7.42 4.11 -5.61
N THR A 83 6.60 3.36 -4.88
CA THR A 83 7.01 2.73 -3.63
C THR A 83 6.46 1.31 -3.55
N ILE A 84 7.23 0.41 -2.93
CA ILE A 84 6.82 -0.96 -2.62
C ILE A 84 7.34 -1.34 -1.25
N GLY A 85 6.55 -2.07 -0.48
CA GLY A 85 6.95 -2.46 0.86
C GLY A 85 6.02 -3.46 1.51
N GLY A 86 6.14 -3.54 2.82
CA GLY A 86 5.33 -4.41 3.64
C GLY A 86 4.91 -3.76 4.94
N GLN A 87 3.88 -4.31 5.55
CA GLN A 87 3.36 -3.91 6.84
C GLN A 87 3.06 -5.12 7.71
N ILE A 88 3.20 -4.91 9.00
CA ILE A 88 2.79 -5.85 10.04
C ILE A 88 2.04 -5.09 11.12
N GLY A 89 0.97 -5.65 11.62
CA GLY A 89 0.20 -5.01 12.67
C GLY A 89 -0.65 -5.96 13.47
N TYR A 90 -1.32 -5.38 14.46
CA TYR A 90 -2.32 -6.05 15.27
C TYR A 90 -3.54 -5.15 15.41
N ARG A 91 -4.73 -5.73 15.26
CA ARG A 91 -6.01 -5.05 15.42
C ARG A 91 -6.85 -5.71 16.50
N TRP A 92 -7.60 -4.87 17.22
CA TRP A 92 -8.64 -5.27 18.18
C TRP A 92 -9.96 -4.73 17.69
N GLN A 93 -10.94 -5.60 17.51
CA GLN A 93 -12.31 -5.20 17.17
C GLN A 93 -13.21 -5.33 18.39
N ILE A 94 -13.94 -4.26 18.71
CA ILE A 94 -14.92 -4.17 19.79
C ILE A 94 -16.24 -3.68 19.17
N GLY A 95 -17.12 -4.63 18.87
CA GLY A 95 -18.31 -4.33 18.07
C GLY A 95 -17.95 -3.86 16.67
N GLN A 96 -18.26 -2.61 16.33
CA GLN A 96 -17.93 -2.01 15.03
C GLN A 96 -16.66 -1.15 15.07
N ILE A 97 -16.10 -0.91 16.26
CA ILE A 97 -14.87 -0.12 16.40
C ILE A 97 -13.66 -1.05 16.29
N VAL A 98 -12.69 -0.64 15.48
CA VAL A 98 -11.41 -1.33 15.30
C VAL A 98 -10.29 -0.40 15.75
N LEU A 99 -9.50 -0.86 16.70
CA LEU A 99 -8.26 -0.20 17.12
C LEU A 99 -7.09 -1.02 16.62
N GLY A 100 -5.96 -0.39 16.31
CA GLY A 100 -4.80 -1.13 15.83
C GLY A 100 -3.49 -0.40 16.03
N VAL A 101 -2.41 -1.17 15.91
CA VAL A 101 -1.04 -0.67 15.80
C VAL A 101 -0.39 -1.33 14.60
N GLU A 102 0.41 -0.56 13.84
CA GLU A 102 1.04 -1.02 12.61
C GLU A 102 2.46 -0.49 12.49
N GLY A 103 3.37 -1.36 12.04
CA GLY A 103 4.68 -0.99 11.52
C GLY A 103 4.71 -1.24 10.01
N GLN A 104 5.17 -0.27 9.25
CA GLN A 104 5.29 -0.32 7.79
C GLN A 104 6.70 0.06 7.37
N GLY A 105 7.25 -0.62 6.36
CA GLY A 105 8.53 -0.30 5.76
C GLY A 105 8.47 -0.42 4.25
N ASN A 106 8.99 0.60 3.55
CA ASN A 106 8.93 0.69 2.10
C ASN A 106 10.29 1.09 1.51
N TRP A 107 10.64 0.46 0.42
CA TRP A 107 11.57 1.00 -0.55
C TRP A 107 10.84 2.01 -1.44
N ALA A 108 11.53 3.07 -1.80
CA ALA A 108 10.98 4.13 -2.62
C ALA A 108 12.01 4.53 -3.68
N ASP A 109 11.52 4.97 -4.83
CA ASP A 109 12.34 5.58 -5.88
C ASP A 109 11.64 6.87 -6.30
N LEU A 110 11.71 7.87 -5.38
CA LEU A 110 11.16 9.18 -5.65
C LEU A 110 12.29 10.14 -5.92
N THR A 111 12.27 10.73 -7.11
CA THR A 111 13.28 11.68 -7.56
C THR A 111 12.67 12.98 -8.02
N GLY A 112 13.35 14.07 -7.71
CA GLY A 112 13.01 15.41 -8.17
C GLY A 112 14.23 16.32 -8.18
N SER A 113 14.22 17.31 -9.04
CA SER A 113 15.29 18.29 -9.15
C SER A 113 14.80 19.65 -9.61
N ASN A 114 15.54 20.70 -9.24
CA ASN A 114 15.37 22.03 -9.79
C ASN A 114 16.74 22.69 -10.02
N VAL A 115 16.77 23.64 -10.95
CA VAL A 115 17.90 24.56 -11.05
C VAL A 115 17.75 25.59 -9.95
N SER A 116 18.82 25.81 -9.17
CA SER A 116 18.84 26.83 -8.11
C SER A 116 18.55 28.21 -8.72
N VAL A 117 17.64 28.97 -8.06
CA VAL A 117 17.36 30.35 -8.46
C VAL A 117 18.42 31.33 -7.98
N ALA A 118 19.28 30.90 -7.06
CA ALA A 118 20.34 31.72 -6.47
C ALA A 118 21.73 31.45 -7.07
N PHE A 119 21.97 30.21 -7.52
CA PHE A 119 23.29 29.74 -7.98
C PHE A 119 23.18 29.01 -9.33
N SER A 120 24.33 28.82 -9.99
CA SER A 120 24.40 28.08 -11.28
C SER A 120 24.58 26.58 -11.04
N ASP A 121 23.76 26.01 -10.18
CA ASP A 121 23.73 24.58 -9.83
C ASP A 121 22.32 24.00 -9.91
N ALA A 122 22.22 22.70 -9.85
CA ALA A 122 20.97 21.95 -9.82
C ALA A 122 20.92 21.13 -8.53
N ASN A 123 19.84 21.33 -7.79
CA ASN A 123 19.53 20.60 -6.58
C ASN A 123 18.68 19.37 -6.92
N GLN A 124 19.06 18.22 -6.41
CA GLN A 124 18.32 16.98 -6.58
C GLN A 124 18.05 16.34 -5.21
N THR A 125 16.80 15.90 -5.05
CA THR A 125 16.37 15.10 -3.89
C THR A 125 15.97 13.72 -4.37
N LYS A 126 16.48 12.68 -3.70
CA LYS A 126 16.05 11.29 -3.86
C LYS A 126 15.62 10.74 -2.52
N ILE A 127 14.47 10.05 -2.50
CA ILE A 127 13.98 9.33 -1.34
C ILE A 127 14.07 7.85 -1.64
N ASP A 128 14.89 7.13 -0.85
CA ASP A 128 15.24 5.75 -1.11
C ASP A 128 14.40 4.77 -0.28
N ALA A 129 13.98 5.18 0.91
CA ALA A 129 13.16 4.35 1.79
C ALA A 129 12.41 5.18 2.82
N PHE A 130 11.33 4.62 3.36
CA PHE A 130 10.65 5.17 4.54
C PHE A 130 10.08 4.07 5.43
N GLY A 131 9.86 4.41 6.69
CA GLY A 131 9.21 3.57 7.68
C GLY A 131 8.19 4.35 8.49
N LEU A 132 7.10 3.70 8.88
CA LEU A 132 6.02 4.26 9.67
C LEU A 132 5.75 3.37 10.88
N VAL A 133 5.45 3.98 12.03
CA VAL A 133 4.88 3.31 13.20
C VAL A 133 3.65 4.09 13.62
N THR A 134 2.48 3.47 13.47
CA THR A 134 1.19 4.16 13.59
C THR A 134 0.22 3.43 14.49
N GLY A 135 -0.63 4.19 15.18
CA GLY A 135 -1.88 3.72 15.77
C GLY A 135 -3.03 3.95 14.79
N GLN A 136 -4.01 3.07 14.80
CA GLN A 136 -5.18 3.09 13.92
C GLN A 136 -6.47 3.11 14.73
N ILE A 137 -7.46 3.85 14.26
CA ILE A 137 -8.84 3.77 14.72
C ILE A 137 -9.75 3.69 13.49
N GLY A 138 -10.67 2.73 13.50
CA GLY A 138 -11.55 2.48 12.36
C GLY A 138 -12.94 2.06 12.77
N TYR A 139 -13.80 2.03 11.79
CA TYR A 139 -15.18 1.56 11.88
C TYR A 139 -15.42 0.47 10.83
N ALA A 140 -15.86 -0.70 11.31
CA ALA A 140 -16.15 -1.86 10.47
C ALA A 140 -17.64 -1.89 10.07
N PHE A 141 -17.88 -1.92 8.77
CA PHE A 141 -19.17 -2.16 8.14
C PHE A 141 -19.12 -3.54 7.48
N ASP A 142 -19.50 -4.57 8.19
CA ASP A 142 -19.39 -5.95 7.74
C ASP A 142 -17.97 -6.27 7.23
N ASN A 143 -17.78 -6.35 5.93
CA ASN A 143 -16.50 -6.66 5.30
C ASN A 143 -15.69 -5.43 4.90
N VAL A 144 -16.16 -4.21 5.18
CA VAL A 144 -15.46 -2.97 4.88
C VAL A 144 -14.98 -2.31 6.17
N LEU A 145 -13.71 -1.94 6.22
CA LEU A 145 -13.11 -1.15 7.29
C LEU A 145 -12.71 0.21 6.75
N LEU A 146 -13.27 1.27 7.36
CA LEU A 146 -12.80 2.64 7.19
C LEU A 146 -11.95 3.00 8.41
N TYR A 147 -10.75 3.53 8.21
CA TYR A 147 -9.87 3.87 9.33
C TYR A 147 -9.07 5.14 9.09
N ALA A 148 -8.70 5.78 10.19
CA ALA A 148 -7.66 6.79 10.25
C ALA A 148 -6.49 6.26 11.05
N LYS A 149 -5.29 6.73 10.73
CA LYS A 149 -4.06 6.37 11.45
C LYS A 149 -3.19 7.59 11.71
N GLY A 150 -2.35 7.50 12.73
CA GLY A 150 -1.39 8.54 13.04
C GLY A 150 -0.22 7.98 13.85
N GLY A 151 0.95 8.60 13.68
CA GLY A 151 2.14 8.12 14.36
C GLY A 151 3.42 8.81 13.91
N ALA A 152 4.52 8.08 14.03
CA ALA A 152 5.85 8.53 13.65
C ALA A 152 6.24 8.02 12.27
N ALA A 153 7.01 8.84 11.56
CA ALA A 153 7.60 8.53 10.26
C ALA A 153 9.12 8.71 10.30
N VAL A 154 9.82 7.90 9.53
CA VAL A 154 11.26 8.05 9.26
C VAL A 154 11.50 7.89 7.77
N THR A 155 12.35 8.74 7.18
CA THR A 155 12.72 8.66 5.76
C THR A 155 14.22 8.67 5.60
N SER A 156 14.73 7.91 4.60
CA SER A 156 16.11 7.97 4.14
C SER A 156 16.16 8.75 2.83
N ASN A 157 16.93 9.83 2.82
CA ASN A 157 17.00 10.77 1.72
C ASN A 157 18.44 10.97 1.28
N THR A 158 18.64 11.06 -0.04
CA THR A 158 19.90 11.43 -0.68
C THR A 158 19.71 12.78 -1.36
N TYR A 159 20.56 13.74 -1.00
CA TYR A 159 20.60 15.09 -1.56
C TYR A 159 21.86 15.26 -2.41
N GLN A 160 21.70 15.76 -3.63
CA GLN A 160 22.81 15.99 -4.55
C GLN A 160 22.76 17.41 -5.09
N ILE A 161 23.94 18.01 -5.23
CA ILE A 161 24.16 19.29 -5.93
C ILE A 161 25.06 19.00 -7.11
N SER A 162 24.65 19.45 -8.29
CA SER A 162 25.40 19.26 -9.54
C SER A 162 25.55 20.59 -10.30
N SER A 163 26.68 20.78 -10.97
CA SER A 163 26.91 21.96 -11.82
C SER A 163 26.03 21.90 -13.05
N THR A 164 25.29 22.98 -13.35
CA THR A 164 24.47 23.10 -14.57
C THR A 164 25.33 23.20 -15.84
N PHE A 165 26.61 23.62 -15.74
CA PHE A 165 27.50 23.75 -16.86
C PHE A 165 28.20 22.45 -17.27
N THR A 166 28.66 21.67 -16.30
CA THR A 166 29.47 20.47 -16.54
C THR A 166 28.74 19.18 -16.25
N GLY A 167 27.62 19.24 -15.54
CA GLY A 167 26.95 18.06 -15.01
C GLY A 167 27.71 17.36 -13.86
N ALA A 168 28.86 17.93 -13.45
CA ALA A 168 29.67 17.33 -12.40
C ALA A 168 28.97 17.44 -11.05
N GLN A 169 28.98 16.37 -10.27
CA GLN A 169 28.49 16.35 -8.90
C GLN A 169 29.40 17.21 -8.02
N LEU A 170 28.82 18.21 -7.39
CA LEU A 170 29.51 19.16 -6.51
C LEU A 170 29.39 18.75 -5.03
N GLY A 171 28.30 18.08 -4.66
CA GLY A 171 28.06 17.62 -3.30
C GLY A 171 27.05 16.47 -3.25
N ASN A 172 27.21 15.61 -2.26
CA ASN A 172 26.28 14.54 -1.91
C ASN A 172 26.16 14.43 -0.40
N SER A 173 24.96 14.22 0.09
CA SER A 173 24.73 14.00 1.51
C SER A 173 23.52 13.10 1.73
N GLU A 174 23.70 12.10 2.59
CA GLU A 174 22.63 11.19 3.00
C GLU A 174 22.12 11.61 4.37
N HIS A 175 20.81 11.67 4.51
CA HIS A 175 20.19 12.07 5.75
C HIS A 175 18.96 11.22 6.09
N VAL A 176 18.93 10.74 7.34
CA VAL A 176 17.73 10.15 7.94
C VAL A 176 16.93 11.27 8.61
N ARG A 177 15.64 11.35 8.28
CA ARG A 177 14.73 12.38 8.81
C ARG A 177 13.59 11.72 9.58
N TRP A 178 13.20 12.36 10.65
CA TRP A 178 12.06 11.98 11.47
C TRP A 178 10.91 12.95 11.28
N GLY A 179 9.70 12.43 11.45
CA GLY A 179 8.49 13.23 11.31
C GLY A 179 7.28 12.56 11.92
N GLY A 180 6.12 13.17 11.69
CA GLY A 180 4.82 12.62 11.98
C GLY A 180 4.14 12.08 10.73
N ALA A 181 3.22 11.14 10.90
CA ALA A 181 2.35 10.62 9.85
C ALA A 181 0.89 10.75 10.25
N LEU A 182 0.05 11.16 9.32
CA LEU A 182 -1.41 11.08 9.40
C LEU A 182 -1.92 10.45 8.11
N GLY A 183 -2.84 9.50 8.24
CA GLY A 183 -3.39 8.82 7.09
C GLY A 183 -4.82 8.36 7.31
N ALA A 184 -5.43 7.95 6.21
CA ALA A 184 -6.75 7.32 6.19
C ALA A 184 -6.80 6.25 5.11
N GLY A 185 -7.60 5.21 5.35
CA GLY A 185 -7.72 4.11 4.41
C GLY A 185 -9.08 3.45 4.44
N ILE A 186 -9.31 2.72 3.37
CA ILE A 186 -10.45 1.81 3.21
C ILE A 186 -9.91 0.42 2.91
N GLU A 187 -10.44 -0.60 3.56
CA GLU A 187 -10.01 -1.98 3.39
C GLU A 187 -11.24 -2.88 3.26
N TYR A 188 -11.19 -3.86 2.36
CA TYR A 188 -12.26 -4.82 2.09
C TYR A 188 -11.77 -6.24 2.32
N GLY A 189 -12.42 -6.94 3.25
CA GLY A 189 -12.22 -8.37 3.51
C GLY A 189 -12.97 -9.21 2.49
N PHE A 190 -12.25 -9.74 1.49
CA PHE A 190 -12.84 -10.52 0.40
C PHE A 190 -12.82 -12.04 0.64
N ALA A 191 -12.03 -12.49 1.61
CA ALA A 191 -11.96 -13.88 2.05
C ALA A 191 -11.66 -13.93 3.55
N PRO A 192 -11.90 -15.04 4.27
CA PRO A 192 -11.86 -15.08 5.74
C PRO A 192 -10.59 -14.50 6.39
N ASN A 193 -9.45 -14.57 5.68
CA ASN A 193 -8.14 -14.10 6.19
C ASN A 193 -7.49 -13.06 5.28
N TRP A 194 -8.13 -12.68 4.17
CA TRP A 194 -7.55 -11.78 3.19
C TRP A 194 -8.34 -10.49 3.05
N SER A 195 -7.64 -9.40 2.99
CA SER A 195 -8.21 -8.08 2.71
C SER A 195 -7.34 -7.30 1.72
N VAL A 196 -8.00 -6.44 0.96
CA VAL A 196 -7.38 -5.51 0.03
C VAL A 196 -7.86 -4.11 0.37
N GLY A 197 -7.01 -3.11 0.23
CA GLY A 197 -7.36 -1.74 0.55
C GLY A 197 -6.55 -0.69 -0.17
N PHE A 198 -6.97 0.55 0.02
CA PHE A 198 -6.26 1.74 -0.40
C PHE A 198 -6.05 2.65 0.81
N GLU A 199 -4.90 3.26 0.86
CA GLU A 199 -4.49 4.12 1.96
C GLU A 199 -3.79 5.36 1.42
N TYR A 200 -4.13 6.51 1.98
CA TYR A 200 -3.45 7.77 1.77
C TYR A 200 -2.77 8.18 3.08
N ASP A 201 -1.50 8.52 2.99
CA ASP A 201 -0.69 9.04 4.08
C ASP A 201 -0.09 10.38 3.73
N HIS A 202 -0.12 11.30 4.69
CA HIS A 202 0.63 12.54 4.67
C HIS A 202 1.69 12.54 5.77
N LEU A 203 2.96 12.74 5.39
CA LEU A 203 4.09 12.75 6.31
C LEU A 203 4.61 14.18 6.48
N PHE A 204 4.59 14.64 7.71
CA PHE A 204 5.12 15.94 8.15
C PHE A 204 6.56 15.75 8.60
N MET A 205 7.53 16.03 7.73
CA MET A 205 8.93 15.84 8.08
C MET A 205 9.52 17.08 8.75
N GLN A 206 10.32 16.87 9.80
CA GLN A 206 11.04 17.98 10.43
C GLN A 206 12.04 18.59 9.44
N PRO A 207 12.20 19.94 9.40
CA PRO A 207 13.21 20.58 8.60
C PRO A 207 14.60 20.03 8.94
N ALA A 208 15.41 19.71 7.93
CA ALA A 208 16.78 19.26 8.12
C ALA A 208 17.75 20.34 7.67
N THR A 209 18.84 20.47 8.42
CA THR A 209 20.00 21.29 8.03
C THR A 209 21.06 20.35 7.51
N VAL A 210 21.37 20.45 6.22
CA VAL A 210 22.31 19.59 5.49
C VAL A 210 23.54 20.39 5.18
N THR A 211 24.72 19.89 5.58
CA THR A 211 26.01 20.51 5.28
C THR A 211 26.69 19.70 4.18
N PHE A 212 27.06 20.37 3.10
CA PHE A 212 27.81 19.78 2.00
C PHE A 212 29.31 20.01 2.15
N ALA A 213 30.10 18.97 1.87
CA ALA A 213 31.54 19.08 1.81
C ALA A 213 32.01 19.65 0.46
N ALA A 214 33.26 20.17 0.40
CA ALA A 214 33.84 20.67 -0.83
C ALA A 214 33.70 19.70 -2.02
N PRO A 215 33.46 20.20 -3.28
CA PRO A 215 33.55 21.62 -3.69
C PRO A 215 32.32 22.49 -3.37
N ALA A 216 31.14 21.90 -3.10
CA ALA A 216 29.97 22.65 -2.68
C ALA A 216 30.03 22.91 -1.16
N VAL A 217 30.59 24.05 -0.75
CA VAL A 217 30.68 24.42 0.66
C VAL A 217 29.46 25.26 1.03
N GLY A 218 28.63 24.73 1.93
CA GLY A 218 27.44 25.43 2.41
C GLY A 218 26.58 24.58 3.31
N THR A 219 25.53 25.21 3.83
CA THR A 219 24.54 24.58 4.71
C THR A 219 23.16 24.95 4.21
N ASP A 220 22.40 23.95 3.81
CA ASP A 220 21.04 24.14 3.32
C ASP A 220 20.01 23.65 4.33
N ARG A 221 18.99 24.47 4.53
CA ARG A 221 17.80 24.09 5.28
C ARG A 221 16.75 23.58 4.31
N ILE A 222 16.43 22.28 4.41
CA ILE A 222 15.48 21.62 3.55
C ILE A 222 14.19 21.34 4.31
N ARG A 223 13.08 21.87 3.79
CA ARG A 223 11.71 21.54 4.24
C ARG A 223 11.12 20.50 3.30
N GLN A 224 10.39 19.54 3.87
CA GLN A 224 9.86 18.42 3.11
C GLN A 224 8.49 18.02 3.67
N ASP A 225 7.51 17.94 2.78
CA ASP A 225 6.22 17.29 3.02
C ASP A 225 6.06 16.14 2.03
N PHE A 226 5.42 15.06 2.44
CA PHE A 226 5.39 13.84 1.67
C PHE A 226 3.96 13.26 1.64
N ASN A 227 3.47 12.93 0.45
CA ASN A 227 2.16 12.35 0.20
C ASN A 227 2.33 10.95 -0.41
N LEU A 228 1.58 9.99 0.09
CA LEU A 228 1.58 8.61 -0.37
C LEU A 228 0.17 8.18 -0.69
N LEU A 229 0.01 7.45 -1.80
CA LEU A 229 -1.20 6.70 -2.11
C LEU A 229 -0.79 5.26 -2.39
N THR A 230 -1.23 4.33 -1.55
CA THR A 230 -0.84 2.92 -1.64
C THR A 230 -2.05 2.01 -1.76
N ALA A 231 -1.91 0.95 -2.56
CA ALA A 231 -2.76 -0.23 -2.52
C ALA A 231 -2.12 -1.26 -1.59
N ARG A 232 -2.94 -1.95 -0.81
CA ARG A 232 -2.51 -2.88 0.25
C ARG A 232 -3.18 -4.24 0.08
N LEU A 233 -2.43 -5.30 0.34
CA LEU A 233 -2.94 -6.65 0.46
C LEU A 233 -2.49 -7.22 1.81
N ASN A 234 -3.43 -7.62 2.65
CA ASN A 234 -3.15 -8.13 3.98
C ASN A 234 -3.62 -9.58 4.13
N TYR A 235 -2.83 -10.36 4.84
CA TYR A 235 -3.21 -11.67 5.36
C TYR A 235 -3.29 -11.61 6.88
N LYS A 236 -4.46 -11.94 7.43
CA LYS A 236 -4.72 -11.99 8.86
C LYS A 236 -4.46 -13.38 9.39
N PHE A 237 -3.70 -13.48 10.47
CA PHE A 237 -3.45 -14.72 11.20
C PHE A 237 -4.47 -14.86 12.33
N GLY A 238 -5.03 -16.06 12.47
CA GLY A 238 -6.07 -16.36 13.46
C GLY A 238 -7.46 -16.44 12.81
N GLY A 239 -8.18 -17.51 13.13
CA GLY A 239 -9.59 -17.66 12.81
C GLY A 239 -10.45 -16.90 13.83
N PRO A 240 -11.75 -16.77 13.59
CA PRO A 240 -12.66 -16.19 14.56
C PRO A 240 -12.53 -16.95 15.88
N ILE A 241 -12.31 -16.23 16.98
CA ILE A 241 -12.39 -16.82 18.31
C ILE A 241 -13.86 -17.16 18.54
N LEU A 242 -14.24 -18.40 18.23
CA LEU A 242 -15.54 -18.92 18.62
C LEU A 242 -15.53 -19.05 20.14
N LEU A 243 -15.96 -18.02 20.85
CA LEU A 243 -16.36 -18.15 22.24
C LEU A 243 -17.57 -19.08 22.26
N LYS A 244 -17.34 -20.37 22.54
CA LYS A 244 -18.39 -21.31 22.90
C LYS A 244 -18.89 -20.90 24.28
N TYR A 245 -20.08 -20.31 24.33
CA TYR A 245 -20.91 -20.24 25.53
C TYR A 245 -21.68 -21.55 25.73
#